data_7b1bb3d640c28558d49398bc49b4e4c3
#
_entry.id   7b1bb3d640c28558d49398bc49b4e4c3
#
_cell.length_a   1.000
_cell.length_b   1.000
_cell.length_c   1.000
_cell.angle_alpha   90.00
_cell.angle_beta   90.00
_cell.angle_gamma   90.00
#
_symmetry.space_group_name_H-M   'P 1'
#
loop_
_entity.id
_entity.type
_entity.pdbx_description
1 polymer ?
#
loop_
_entity_poly.entity_id
_entity_poly.type
_entity_poly.pdbx_seq_one_letter_code
_entity_poly.pdbx_strand_id
1 'polypeptide(L)'
;MLFTLLVLSGSNDKAISAVLLAALIAFVVFMCIKKVRRDKTLPFAALSAAVAVLLLMSNNAYYLGKAKPLNGKEVIISGTLSDLPYEKDGSFYYVLKADTVNGEKSSLSFRVVSKTPLCIDVTDEVSLSAKAFLLGGDSDEILKYYKSKSLFLGAHSPENISIKRGEKKSIGTMLLALRQKLTSETLCLLPNTYGGLVAGLCYGDKSNIPRYVTTAFSAAGVSHLLAVSGLHLSVWSSLLYMIMRKLRVSRRISSASSIVFIIFFAILTGMNPPVVRAGTMIGLVFAADLFKREADSLNSIGLSLILLLVFNPYMSTSLSLWLSLAATLGMMYFLKPLSRALDRLIANVKQNIFTTAYKSVSSLIAVSLAVTAASLPVFAVSLPTVSTVSVLSNLLMVTVGSVCMTSGGLGALFMLIKLDIIGKPLVLLSGITAKYLTETAVKISEFHHALLPIDSIFTRISIAAALIVFAVVLLLGYKNKTVVKRIAITLFCMIFLSAAVVSTVQNNKLCIAAVSVGDGSAVVMKYKYKTYVVGCGGNYFSGSAVCDIINTLGSSNIDYIILPEDS
;
A
#
# COMPACT_ATOMS: atom_id res chain seq x y z
N MET A 1 -2.69 21.27 3.99
CA MET A 1 -2.06 20.31 4.93
C MET A 1 -1.32 19.19 4.20
N LEU A 2 -1.97 18.31 3.43
CA LEU A 2 -1.31 17.18 2.74
C LEU A 2 -0.13 17.63 1.86
N PHE A 3 -0.33 18.61 0.99
CA PHE A 3 0.70 19.14 0.10
C PHE A 3 1.87 19.77 0.88
N THR A 4 1.60 20.53 1.94
CA THR A 4 2.63 21.13 2.80
C THR A 4 3.47 20.05 3.48
N LEU A 5 2.83 18.99 4.00
CA LEU A 5 3.53 17.86 4.60
C LEU A 5 4.36 17.09 3.57
N LEU A 6 3.85 16.90 2.35
CA LEU A 6 4.59 16.24 1.27
C LEU A 6 5.89 16.97 0.95
N VAL A 7 5.82 18.29 0.76
CA VAL A 7 6.98 19.12 0.43
C VAL A 7 8.00 19.14 1.57
N LEU A 8 7.54 19.34 2.81
CA LEU A 8 8.43 19.47 3.97
C LEU A 8 9.01 18.15 4.46
N SER A 9 8.28 17.05 4.35
CA SER A 9 8.79 15.73 4.75
C SER A 9 9.88 15.19 3.79
N GLY A 10 9.95 15.74 2.59
CA GLY A 10 11.03 15.50 1.64
C GLY A 10 12.31 16.32 1.90
N SER A 11 12.25 17.41 2.70
CA SER A 11 13.39 18.23 3.02
C SER A 11 13.98 17.83 4.38
N ASN A 12 15.29 17.57 4.42
CA ASN A 12 16.01 17.27 5.66
C ASN A 12 16.48 18.54 6.39
N ASP A 13 16.22 19.73 5.85
CA ASP A 13 16.79 20.98 6.33
C ASP A 13 15.83 21.67 7.31
N LYS A 14 16.27 21.77 8.58
CA LYS A 14 15.55 22.48 9.64
C LYS A 14 15.38 23.97 9.32
N ALA A 15 16.33 24.57 8.60
CA ALA A 15 16.28 25.97 8.23
C ALA A 15 15.15 26.24 7.22
N ILE A 16 14.99 25.38 6.23
CA ILE A 16 13.90 25.50 5.23
C ILE A 16 12.54 25.36 5.93
N SER A 17 12.41 24.41 6.86
CA SER A 17 11.17 24.23 7.62
C SER A 17 10.83 25.45 8.49
N ALA A 18 11.83 26.06 9.12
CA ALA A 18 11.65 27.26 9.93
C ALA A 18 11.30 28.50 9.08
N VAL A 19 11.96 28.69 7.93
CA VAL A 19 11.66 29.78 6.99
C VAL A 19 10.24 29.65 6.43
N LEU A 20 9.84 28.43 6.04
CA LEU A 20 8.48 28.16 5.56
C LEU A 20 7.44 28.39 6.65
N LEU A 21 7.73 28.04 7.91
CA LEU A 21 6.84 28.33 9.04
C LEU A 21 6.69 29.82 9.24
N ALA A 22 7.80 30.57 9.25
CA ALA A 22 7.78 32.02 9.39
C ALA A 22 7.00 32.70 8.24
N ALA A 23 7.24 32.26 6.99
CA ALA A 23 6.51 32.75 5.83
C ALA A 23 5.01 32.43 5.90
N LEU A 24 4.64 31.28 6.43
CA LEU A 24 3.27 30.84 6.58
C LEU A 24 2.55 31.59 7.70
N ILE A 25 3.23 31.87 8.81
CA ILE A 25 2.72 32.71 9.89
C ILE A 25 2.53 34.15 9.37
N ALA A 26 3.50 34.69 8.65
CA ALA A 26 3.40 36.01 8.04
C ALA A 26 2.21 36.07 7.04
N PHE A 27 2.01 35.03 6.25
CA PHE A 27 0.88 34.91 5.34
C PHE A 27 -0.47 34.83 6.07
N VAL A 28 -0.56 34.06 7.17
CA VAL A 28 -1.77 33.99 8.02
C VAL A 28 -2.08 35.37 8.63
N VAL A 29 -1.07 36.05 9.15
CA VAL A 29 -1.20 37.42 9.70
C VAL A 29 -1.66 38.39 8.61
N PHE A 30 -1.06 38.35 7.42
CA PHE A 30 -1.46 39.15 6.26
C PHE A 30 -2.90 38.90 5.86
N MET A 31 -3.36 37.65 5.88
CA MET A 31 -4.75 37.25 5.56
C MET A 31 -5.75 37.68 6.63
N CYS A 32 -5.32 37.94 7.88
CA CYS A 32 -6.18 38.51 8.93
C CYS A 32 -6.46 40.01 8.74
N ILE A 33 -5.74 40.69 7.82
CA ILE A 33 -5.98 42.08 7.49
C ILE A 33 -7.30 42.22 6.76
N LYS A 34 -8.15 43.17 7.20
CA LYS A 34 -9.58 43.36 6.82
C LYS A 34 -9.91 43.27 5.32
N LYS A 35 -8.97 43.54 4.41
CA LYS A 35 -9.17 43.63 2.96
C LYS A 35 -9.29 42.27 2.25
N VAL A 36 -8.76 41.17 2.84
CA VAL A 36 -8.73 39.81 2.26
C VAL A 36 -9.83 38.91 2.84
N ARG A 37 -10.63 39.42 3.75
CA ARG A 37 -11.62 38.68 4.56
C ARG A 37 -12.84 38.14 3.78
N ARG A 38 -12.91 38.39 2.46
CA ARG A 38 -14.08 38.03 1.64
C ARG A 38 -14.13 36.54 1.27
N ASP A 39 -12.99 35.83 1.30
CA ASP A 39 -12.89 34.42 0.94
C ASP A 39 -12.44 33.59 2.17
N LYS A 40 -13.40 32.90 2.80
CA LYS A 40 -13.18 32.12 4.03
C LYS A 40 -12.26 30.91 3.82
N THR A 41 -12.07 30.47 2.58
CA THR A 41 -11.29 29.25 2.25
C THR A 41 -9.79 29.44 2.44
N LEU A 42 -9.27 30.64 2.11
CA LEU A 42 -7.84 30.96 2.20
C LEU A 42 -7.28 30.93 3.64
N PRO A 43 -7.92 31.57 4.66
CA PRO A 43 -7.42 31.49 6.04
C PRO A 43 -7.46 30.05 6.59
N PHE A 44 -8.46 29.24 6.23
CA PHE A 44 -8.46 27.83 6.62
C PHE A 44 -7.34 27.02 5.95
N ALA A 45 -7.04 27.28 4.69
CA ALA A 45 -5.92 26.65 4.00
C ALA A 45 -4.57 27.02 4.67
N ALA A 46 -4.36 28.30 4.98
CA ALA A 46 -3.17 28.77 5.66
C ALA A 46 -3.04 28.18 7.07
N LEU A 47 -4.12 28.14 7.85
CA LEU A 47 -4.13 27.51 9.17
C LEU A 47 -3.80 26.02 9.09
N SER A 48 -4.41 25.30 8.15
CA SER A 48 -4.13 23.86 7.96
C SER A 48 -2.67 23.59 7.56
N ALA A 49 -2.06 24.49 6.79
CA ALA A 49 -0.65 24.39 6.44
C ALA A 49 0.25 24.69 7.65
N ALA A 50 -0.07 25.69 8.47
CA ALA A 50 0.67 25.98 9.71
C ALA A 50 0.62 24.80 10.69
N VAL A 51 -0.56 24.21 10.90
CA VAL A 51 -0.74 23.00 11.71
C VAL A 51 0.11 21.83 11.16
N ALA A 52 0.16 21.66 9.83
CA ALA A 52 0.98 20.64 9.21
C ALA A 52 2.47 20.80 9.53
N VAL A 53 2.99 22.02 9.44
CA VAL A 53 4.40 22.32 9.77
C VAL A 53 4.68 22.03 11.25
N LEU A 54 3.81 22.50 12.14
CA LEU A 54 3.97 22.26 13.58
C LEU A 54 3.95 20.76 13.92
N LEU A 55 3.03 19.99 13.33
CA LEU A 55 2.97 18.54 13.51
C LEU A 55 4.26 17.87 13.04
N LEU A 56 4.76 18.25 11.86
CA LEU A 56 6.00 17.67 11.34
C LEU A 56 7.21 18.02 12.22
N MET A 57 7.32 19.28 12.63
CA MET A 57 8.41 19.73 13.52
C MET A 57 8.37 19.00 14.87
N SER A 58 7.19 18.88 15.47
CA SER A 58 7.00 18.17 16.73
C SER A 58 7.37 16.69 16.62
N ASN A 59 6.91 16.01 15.55
CA ASN A 59 7.26 14.60 15.30
C ASN A 59 8.76 14.43 15.00
N ASN A 60 9.36 15.32 14.21
CA ASN A 60 10.80 15.29 13.95
C ASN A 60 11.60 15.50 15.24
N ALA A 61 11.22 16.46 16.07
CA ALA A 61 11.88 16.71 17.35
C ALA A 61 11.77 15.49 18.29
N TYR A 62 10.60 14.85 18.33
CA TYR A 62 10.36 13.71 19.20
C TYR A 62 11.06 12.43 18.70
N TYR A 63 10.81 12.00 17.46
CA TYR A 63 11.33 10.72 16.97
C TYR A 63 12.76 10.80 16.47
N LEU A 64 13.08 11.77 15.59
CA LEU A 64 14.44 11.91 15.08
C LEU A 64 15.40 12.47 16.12
N GLY A 65 14.91 13.34 17.03
CA GLY A 65 15.71 13.82 18.15
C GLY A 65 16.18 12.70 19.08
N LYS A 66 15.33 11.68 19.30
CA LYS A 66 15.69 10.49 20.09
C LYS A 66 16.45 9.44 19.28
N ALA A 67 16.19 9.31 17.97
CA ALA A 67 16.82 8.29 17.13
C ALA A 67 18.25 8.66 16.71
N LYS A 68 18.52 9.94 16.37
CA LYS A 68 19.86 10.38 15.92
C LYS A 68 21.02 10.11 16.88
N PRO A 69 20.87 10.32 18.21
CA PRO A 69 21.95 10.05 19.16
C PRO A 69 22.34 8.57 19.28
N LEU A 70 21.44 7.66 18.87
CA LEU A 70 21.63 6.20 18.93
C LEU A 70 22.32 5.65 17.67
N ASN A 71 22.44 6.45 16.61
CA ASN A 71 23.01 6.01 15.35
C ASN A 71 24.48 5.62 15.50
N GLY A 72 24.83 4.41 15.06
CA GLY A 72 26.19 3.85 15.12
C GLY A 72 26.60 3.31 16.50
N LYS A 73 25.76 3.44 17.53
CA LYS A 73 26.05 2.99 18.90
C LYS A 73 25.47 1.62 19.17
N GLU A 74 26.11 0.90 20.06
CA GLU A 74 25.52 -0.28 20.69
C GLU A 74 24.46 0.17 21.69
N VAL A 75 23.28 -0.44 21.59
CA VAL A 75 22.12 -0.12 22.43
C VAL A 75 21.50 -1.41 22.97
N ILE A 76 21.09 -1.35 24.24
CA ILE A 76 20.28 -2.42 24.83
C ILE A 76 18.82 -2.06 24.63
N ILE A 77 18.11 -2.91 23.89
CA ILE A 77 16.71 -2.71 23.52
C ILE A 77 15.89 -3.75 24.30
N SER A 78 14.92 -3.30 25.08
CA SER A 78 13.93 -4.21 25.70
C SER A 78 12.53 -3.82 25.28
N GLY A 79 11.77 -4.78 24.80
CA GLY A 79 10.42 -4.54 24.27
C GLY A 79 9.74 -5.81 23.76
N THR A 80 8.66 -5.62 23.04
CA THR A 80 7.83 -6.69 22.46
C THR A 80 7.77 -6.60 20.95
N LEU A 81 7.46 -7.71 20.29
CA LEU A 81 7.19 -7.72 18.85
C LEU A 81 5.93 -6.89 18.56
N SER A 82 6.02 -6.04 17.55
CA SER A 82 4.90 -5.24 17.06
C SER A 82 4.31 -5.74 15.74
N ASP A 83 5.02 -6.65 15.05
CA ASP A 83 4.54 -7.35 13.85
C ASP A 83 5.13 -8.77 13.82
N LEU A 84 4.56 -9.65 13.00
CA LEU A 84 5.06 -11.01 12.85
C LEU A 84 6.46 -10.99 12.22
N PRO A 85 7.37 -11.87 12.71
CA PRO A 85 8.67 -12.05 12.09
C PRO A 85 8.52 -12.53 10.65
N TYR A 86 9.41 -12.10 9.77
CA TYR A 86 9.44 -12.59 8.39
C TYR A 86 10.87 -12.80 7.92
N GLU A 87 11.02 -13.78 7.06
CA GLU A 87 12.27 -14.04 6.36
C GLU A 87 12.26 -13.33 5.01
N LYS A 88 13.35 -12.66 4.70
CA LYS A 88 13.57 -12.06 3.40
C LYS A 88 15.07 -12.13 3.07
N ASP A 89 15.37 -12.66 1.88
CA ASP A 89 16.72 -12.70 1.36
C ASP A 89 17.72 -13.36 2.33
N GLY A 90 17.31 -14.49 2.97
CA GLY A 90 18.15 -15.26 3.91
C GLY A 90 18.43 -14.54 5.24
N SER A 91 17.72 -13.47 5.54
CA SER A 91 17.78 -12.77 6.82
C SER A 91 16.40 -12.72 7.46
N PHE A 92 16.39 -12.78 8.79
CA PHE A 92 15.18 -12.72 9.59
C PHE A 92 14.98 -11.30 10.11
N TYR A 93 13.78 -10.79 9.94
CA TYR A 93 13.39 -9.43 10.30
C TYR A 93 12.36 -9.45 11.42
N TYR A 94 12.65 -8.69 12.47
CA TYR A 94 11.80 -8.53 13.64
C TYR A 94 11.51 -7.05 13.84
N VAL A 95 10.26 -6.68 14.06
CA VAL A 95 9.90 -5.30 14.40
C VAL A 95 9.61 -5.25 15.89
N LEU A 96 10.54 -4.68 16.67
CA LEU A 96 10.43 -4.53 18.12
C LEU A 96 9.93 -3.14 18.46
N LYS A 97 8.89 -3.04 19.26
CA LYS A 97 8.50 -1.81 19.92
C LYS A 97 9.23 -1.76 21.26
N ALA A 98 10.20 -0.87 21.37
CA ALA A 98 10.98 -0.73 22.58
C ALA A 98 10.15 -0.07 23.68
N ASP A 99 10.15 -0.68 24.85
CA ASP A 99 9.65 -0.10 26.09
C ASP A 99 10.76 0.66 26.81
N THR A 100 11.99 0.10 26.73
CA THR A 100 13.21 0.78 27.22
C THR A 100 14.35 0.65 26.23
N VAL A 101 15.19 1.68 26.19
CA VAL A 101 16.45 1.73 25.44
C VAL A 101 17.52 2.19 26.41
N ASN A 102 18.56 1.40 26.62
CA ASN A 102 19.61 1.63 27.63
C ASN A 102 19.05 1.91 29.05
N GLY A 103 17.93 1.24 29.40
CA GLY A 103 17.24 1.43 30.70
C GLY A 103 16.30 2.62 30.77
N GLU A 104 16.29 3.52 29.79
CA GLU A 104 15.36 4.66 29.73
C GLU A 104 14.08 4.30 28.99
N LYS A 105 12.93 4.80 29.45
CA LYS A 105 11.63 4.60 28.80
C LYS A 105 11.64 5.16 27.38
N SER A 106 11.29 4.32 26.42
CA SER A 106 11.26 4.66 25.00
C SER A 106 9.94 4.22 24.35
N SER A 107 9.56 4.89 23.27
CA SER A 107 8.45 4.49 22.40
C SER A 107 8.92 4.28 20.96
N LEU A 108 10.24 4.13 20.77
CA LEU A 108 10.83 3.92 19.45
C LEU A 108 10.60 2.47 19.00
N SER A 109 10.41 2.30 17.70
CA SER A 109 10.37 0.98 17.08
C SER A 109 11.66 0.71 16.33
N PHE A 110 12.19 -0.50 16.49
CA PHE A 110 13.43 -0.96 15.86
C PHE A 110 13.13 -2.09 14.89
N ARG A 111 13.76 -2.04 13.72
CA ARG A 111 13.80 -3.16 12.80
C ARG A 111 15.08 -3.96 13.04
N VAL A 112 14.97 -5.04 13.78
CA VAL A 112 16.10 -5.93 14.09
C VAL A 112 16.30 -6.92 12.94
N VAL A 113 17.55 -7.07 12.50
CA VAL A 113 17.95 -7.99 11.44
C VAL A 113 18.92 -9.02 12.00
N SER A 114 18.56 -10.30 11.86
CA SER A 114 19.38 -11.42 12.29
C SER A 114 19.63 -12.36 11.12
N LYS A 115 20.82 -12.97 11.06
CA LYS A 115 21.16 -14.04 10.10
C LYS A 115 20.61 -15.39 10.54
N THR A 116 20.37 -15.56 11.83
CA THR A 116 19.80 -16.78 12.41
C THR A 116 18.39 -16.53 12.89
N PRO A 117 17.48 -17.52 12.81
CA PRO A 117 16.14 -17.36 13.36
C PRO A 117 16.23 -17.25 14.88
N LEU A 118 15.57 -16.21 15.42
CA LEU A 118 15.42 -16.03 16.86
C LEU A 118 14.10 -16.70 17.29
N CYS A 119 14.17 -17.62 18.24
CA CYS A 119 12.97 -18.31 18.77
C CYS A 119 12.20 -17.40 19.73
N ILE A 120 11.61 -16.33 19.20
CA ILE A 120 10.86 -15.33 19.95
C ILE A 120 9.38 -15.48 19.61
N ASP A 121 8.55 -15.64 20.64
CA ASP A 121 7.11 -15.62 20.50
C ASP A 121 6.56 -14.17 20.59
N VAL A 122 5.40 -13.92 20.00
CA VAL A 122 4.80 -12.56 19.95
C VAL A 122 4.41 -12.02 21.31
N THR A 123 4.26 -12.89 22.31
CA THR A 123 3.94 -12.52 23.70
C THR A 123 5.18 -12.35 24.60
N ASP A 124 6.37 -12.63 24.06
CA ASP A 124 7.60 -12.56 24.83
C ASP A 124 8.11 -11.13 24.95
N GLU A 125 8.67 -10.82 26.11
CA GLU A 125 9.49 -9.62 26.28
C GLU A 125 10.94 -9.97 25.95
N VAL A 126 11.49 -9.26 24.96
CA VAL A 126 12.84 -9.51 24.44
C VAL A 126 13.75 -8.38 24.86
N SER A 127 14.89 -8.72 25.45
CA SER A 127 15.99 -7.80 25.67
C SER A 127 17.19 -8.26 24.87
N LEU A 128 17.77 -7.39 24.07
CA LEU A 128 18.93 -7.67 23.21
C LEU A 128 19.84 -6.46 23.13
N SER A 129 21.13 -6.72 22.94
CA SER A 129 22.14 -5.71 22.58
C SER A 129 22.36 -5.76 21.08
N ALA A 130 22.36 -4.60 20.41
CA ALA A 130 22.60 -4.53 19.00
C ALA A 130 23.13 -3.16 18.58
N LYS A 131 23.86 -3.12 17.46
CA LYS A 131 24.31 -1.84 16.88
C LYS A 131 23.15 -1.18 16.14
N ALA A 132 22.73 -0.04 16.64
CA ALA A 132 21.65 0.75 16.04
C ALA A 132 22.15 1.59 14.86
N PHE A 133 21.32 1.72 13.83
CA PHE A 133 21.56 2.59 12.68
C PHE A 133 20.27 3.24 12.22
N LEU A 134 20.35 4.41 11.60
CA LEU A 134 19.19 5.07 11.01
C LEU A 134 18.78 4.34 9.73
N LEU A 135 17.52 3.95 9.67
CA LEU A 135 16.93 3.36 8.47
C LEU A 135 16.86 4.39 7.34
N GLY A 136 17.30 3.99 6.14
CA GLY A 136 17.29 4.82 4.94
C GLY A 136 18.69 5.11 4.40
N GLY A 137 19.74 5.09 5.22
CA GLY A 137 21.10 5.43 4.77
C GLY A 137 21.10 6.71 3.94
N ASP A 138 21.73 6.69 2.77
CA ASP A 138 21.79 7.80 1.81
C ASP A 138 20.56 7.86 0.87
N SER A 139 19.64 6.90 0.94
CA SER A 139 18.46 6.86 0.07
C SER A 139 17.24 7.54 0.72
N ASP A 140 16.89 8.70 0.20
CA ASP A 140 15.70 9.46 0.64
C ASP A 140 14.39 8.69 0.48
N GLU A 141 14.26 7.84 -0.53
CA GLU A 141 13.04 7.06 -0.78
C GLU A 141 12.82 5.97 0.27
N ILE A 142 13.89 5.26 0.62
CA ILE A 142 13.87 4.22 1.65
C ILE A 142 13.56 4.85 3.01
N LEU A 143 14.16 6.01 3.30
CA LEU A 143 13.90 6.75 4.52
C LEU A 143 12.42 7.19 4.62
N LYS A 144 11.84 7.71 3.55
CA LYS A 144 10.42 8.10 3.48
C LYS A 144 9.49 6.91 3.73
N TYR A 145 9.80 5.76 3.14
CA TYR A 145 9.04 4.52 3.35
C TYR A 145 9.02 4.11 4.83
N TYR A 146 10.18 4.05 5.49
CA TYR A 146 10.24 3.66 6.90
C TYR A 146 9.63 4.71 7.83
N LYS A 147 9.85 6.01 7.59
CA LYS A 147 9.19 7.10 8.33
C LYS A 147 7.67 6.99 8.25
N SER A 148 7.11 6.64 7.08
CA SER A 148 5.66 6.46 6.92
C SER A 148 5.10 5.33 7.78
N LYS A 149 5.94 4.36 8.17
CA LYS A 149 5.63 3.26 9.09
C LYS A 149 5.99 3.54 10.54
N SER A 150 6.43 4.77 10.86
CA SER A 150 6.97 5.15 12.18
C SER A 150 8.19 4.32 12.62
N LEU A 151 8.94 3.80 11.66
CA LEU A 151 10.20 3.09 11.88
C LEU A 151 11.37 4.02 11.53
N PHE A 152 12.25 4.27 12.49
CA PHE A 152 13.38 5.19 12.32
C PHE A 152 14.72 4.51 12.46
N LEU A 153 14.78 3.42 13.25
CA LEU A 153 16.01 2.74 13.62
C LEU A 153 15.98 1.28 13.14
N GLY A 154 17.10 0.84 12.62
CA GLY A 154 17.45 -0.55 12.43
C GLY A 154 18.46 -1.00 13.48
N ALA A 155 18.55 -2.30 13.71
CA ALA A 155 19.55 -2.92 14.57
C ALA A 155 20.07 -4.18 13.89
N HIS A 156 21.40 -4.30 13.78
CA HIS A 156 22.06 -5.44 13.18
C HIS A 156 22.75 -6.30 14.23
N SER A 157 22.87 -7.59 13.93
CA SER A 157 23.65 -8.56 14.71
C SER A 157 23.29 -8.52 16.20
N PRO A 158 22.05 -8.92 16.56
CA PRO A 158 21.63 -8.92 17.95
C PRO A 158 22.48 -9.91 18.76
N GLU A 159 23.00 -9.45 19.89
CA GLU A 159 23.78 -10.20 20.85
C GLU A 159 23.10 -10.17 22.23
N ASN A 160 23.56 -11.03 23.16
CA ASN A 160 23.07 -11.07 24.53
C ASN A 160 21.54 -11.13 24.64
N ILE A 161 20.92 -12.00 23.83
CA ILE A 161 19.47 -12.10 23.74
C ILE A 161 18.92 -12.77 24.99
N SER A 162 18.12 -12.03 25.75
CA SER A 162 17.36 -12.53 26.89
C SER A 162 15.87 -12.47 26.58
N ILE A 163 15.18 -13.60 26.72
CA ILE A 163 13.76 -13.74 26.42
C ILE A 163 13.03 -14.09 27.71
N LYS A 164 12.11 -13.22 28.12
CA LYS A 164 11.16 -13.49 29.20
C LYS A 164 9.83 -13.91 28.61
N ARG A 165 9.54 -15.20 28.73
CA ARG A 165 8.40 -15.83 28.07
C ARG A 165 7.07 -15.40 28.67
N GLY A 166 6.16 -14.95 27.80
CA GLY A 166 4.74 -14.77 28.12
C GLY A 166 4.39 -13.68 29.12
N GLU A 167 5.32 -12.80 29.49
CA GLU A 167 5.11 -11.78 30.53
C GLU A 167 4.21 -10.61 30.11
N LYS A 168 4.17 -10.25 28.83
CA LYS A 168 3.42 -9.07 28.39
C LYS A 168 2.13 -9.40 27.63
N LYS A 169 1.01 -9.27 28.30
CA LYS A 169 -0.34 -9.42 27.73
C LYS A 169 -0.96 -8.03 27.47
N SER A 170 -0.63 -7.41 26.36
CA SER A 170 -1.38 -6.25 25.85
C SER A 170 -2.44 -6.70 24.84
N ILE A 171 -3.46 -5.88 24.60
CA ILE A 171 -4.45 -6.16 23.54
C ILE A 171 -3.75 -6.36 22.18
N GLY A 172 -2.71 -5.57 21.90
CA GLY A 172 -1.93 -5.69 20.66
C GLY A 172 -1.21 -7.04 20.53
N THR A 173 -0.50 -7.48 21.57
CA THR A 173 0.20 -8.78 21.57
C THR A 173 -0.76 -9.96 21.54
N MET A 174 -1.93 -9.86 22.18
CA MET A 174 -2.96 -10.91 22.09
C MET A 174 -3.54 -11.04 20.67
N LEU A 175 -3.79 -9.92 19.99
CA LEU A 175 -4.28 -9.95 18.61
C LEU A 175 -3.19 -10.39 17.63
N LEU A 176 -1.94 -10.07 17.90
CA LEU A 176 -0.81 -10.57 17.11
C LEU A 176 -0.65 -12.08 17.27
N ALA A 177 -0.78 -12.61 18.49
CA ALA A 177 -0.80 -14.05 18.75
C ALA A 177 -2.00 -14.75 18.09
N LEU A 178 -3.17 -14.12 18.08
CA LEU A 178 -4.33 -14.61 17.35
C LEU A 178 -4.05 -14.68 15.85
N ARG A 179 -3.45 -13.63 15.28
CA ARG A 179 -3.05 -13.59 13.87
C ARG A 179 -2.06 -14.71 13.54
N GLN A 180 -1.02 -14.91 14.36
CA GLN A 180 -0.05 -15.98 14.21
C GLN A 180 -0.73 -17.36 14.23
N LYS A 181 -1.64 -17.58 15.18
CA LYS A 181 -2.41 -18.83 15.28
C LYS A 181 -3.24 -19.08 14.03
N LEU A 182 -3.99 -18.09 13.56
CA LEU A 182 -4.80 -18.21 12.33
C LEU A 182 -3.94 -18.51 11.10
N THR A 183 -2.78 -17.85 10.98
CA THR A 183 -1.82 -18.13 9.91
C THR A 183 -1.32 -19.58 9.99
N SER A 184 -0.88 -20.03 11.15
CA SER A 184 -0.35 -21.40 11.32
C SER A 184 -1.40 -22.47 11.03
N GLU A 185 -2.64 -22.31 11.51
CA GLU A 185 -3.75 -23.23 11.21
C GLU A 185 -4.07 -23.25 9.70
N THR A 186 -4.02 -22.10 9.02
CA THR A 186 -4.23 -22.02 7.58
C THR A 186 -3.11 -22.73 6.80
N LEU A 187 -1.84 -22.55 7.20
CA LEU A 187 -0.68 -23.19 6.59
C LEU A 187 -0.66 -24.71 6.83
N CYS A 188 -1.20 -25.20 7.95
CA CYS A 188 -1.36 -26.63 8.21
C CYS A 188 -2.35 -27.30 7.27
N LEU A 189 -3.37 -26.58 6.78
CA LEU A 189 -4.43 -27.11 5.92
C LEU A 189 -4.13 -26.94 4.43
N LEU A 190 -3.33 -25.94 4.06
CA LEU A 190 -3.08 -25.57 2.68
C LEU A 190 -1.58 -25.63 2.36
N PRO A 191 -1.20 -25.93 1.09
CA PRO A 191 0.19 -25.78 0.65
C PRO A 191 0.73 -24.39 0.94
N ASN A 192 2.00 -24.29 1.36
CA ASN A 192 2.63 -23.05 1.83
C ASN A 192 2.37 -21.83 0.93
N THR A 193 2.48 -21.99 -0.38
CA THR A 193 2.25 -20.90 -1.35
C THR A 193 0.82 -20.37 -1.29
N TYR A 194 -0.17 -21.25 -1.32
CA TYR A 194 -1.59 -20.87 -1.34
C TYR A 194 -2.06 -20.47 0.05
N GLY A 195 -1.60 -21.18 1.08
CA GLY A 195 -1.85 -20.85 2.48
C GLY A 195 -1.28 -19.48 2.86
N GLY A 196 -0.06 -19.17 2.39
CA GLY A 196 0.56 -17.85 2.57
C GLY A 196 -0.25 -16.74 1.88
N LEU A 197 -0.78 -17.00 0.68
CA LEU A 197 -1.65 -16.04 -0.01
C LEU A 197 -2.97 -15.81 0.75
N VAL A 198 -3.62 -16.88 1.25
CA VAL A 198 -4.82 -16.78 2.08
C VAL A 198 -4.55 -16.01 3.36
N ALA A 199 -3.45 -16.30 4.06
CA ALA A 199 -3.04 -15.57 5.26
C ALA A 199 -2.81 -14.08 4.98
N GLY A 200 -2.17 -13.74 3.86
CA GLY A 200 -1.97 -12.37 3.40
C GLY A 200 -3.28 -11.62 3.15
N LEU A 201 -4.22 -12.27 2.48
CA LEU A 201 -5.53 -11.69 2.13
C LEU A 201 -6.45 -11.56 3.34
N CYS A 202 -6.50 -12.55 4.23
CA CYS A 202 -7.44 -12.59 5.35
C CYS A 202 -6.92 -11.86 6.59
N TYR A 203 -5.65 -12.06 6.94
CA TYR A 203 -5.07 -11.61 8.21
C TYR A 203 -3.97 -10.56 8.03
N GLY A 204 -3.58 -10.27 6.78
CA GLY A 204 -2.52 -9.32 6.45
C GLY A 204 -1.10 -9.87 6.67
N ASP A 205 -0.95 -11.16 6.92
CA ASP A 205 0.35 -11.81 7.06
C ASP A 205 0.93 -12.21 5.70
N LYS A 206 1.95 -11.48 5.27
CA LYS A 206 2.61 -11.67 3.97
C LYS A 206 3.91 -12.46 4.07
N SER A 207 4.30 -12.90 5.26
CA SER A 207 5.60 -13.53 5.51
C SER A 207 5.81 -14.80 4.67
N ASN A 208 4.73 -15.53 4.39
CA ASN A 208 4.76 -16.79 3.67
C ASN A 208 4.37 -16.68 2.18
N ILE A 209 4.25 -15.45 1.64
CA ILE A 209 3.99 -15.27 0.21
C ILE A 209 5.31 -15.30 -0.56
N PRO A 210 5.53 -16.27 -1.46
CA PRO A 210 6.75 -16.34 -2.25
C PRO A 210 6.96 -15.09 -3.12
N ARG A 211 8.21 -14.72 -3.33
CA ARG A 211 8.55 -13.51 -4.10
C ARG A 211 8.01 -13.55 -5.53
N TYR A 212 8.10 -14.71 -6.20
CA TYR A 212 7.58 -14.85 -7.56
C TYR A 212 6.07 -14.54 -7.65
N VAL A 213 5.29 -14.88 -6.61
CA VAL A 213 3.86 -14.56 -6.54
C VAL A 213 3.66 -13.04 -6.42
N THR A 214 4.41 -12.39 -5.52
CA THR A 214 4.30 -10.92 -5.36
C THR A 214 4.69 -10.18 -6.64
N THR A 215 5.73 -10.64 -7.34
CA THR A 215 6.18 -10.09 -8.62
C THR A 215 5.13 -10.30 -9.72
N ALA A 216 4.55 -11.50 -9.82
CA ALA A 216 3.49 -11.82 -10.78
C ALA A 216 2.25 -10.95 -10.57
N PHE A 217 1.81 -10.77 -9.31
CA PHE A 217 0.70 -9.86 -8.99
C PHE A 217 1.00 -8.40 -9.33
N SER A 218 2.27 -7.99 -9.19
CA SER A 218 2.71 -6.65 -9.57
C SER A 218 2.67 -6.47 -11.10
N ALA A 219 3.21 -7.41 -11.85
CA ALA A 219 3.18 -7.39 -13.32
C ALA A 219 1.76 -7.44 -13.87
N ALA A 220 0.88 -8.24 -13.25
CA ALA A 220 -0.54 -8.27 -13.58
C ALA A 220 -1.30 -6.98 -13.17
N GLY A 221 -0.68 -6.07 -12.40
CA GLY A 221 -1.30 -4.82 -11.96
C GLY A 221 -2.34 -4.99 -10.84
N VAL A 222 -2.28 -6.09 -10.10
CA VAL A 222 -3.22 -6.43 -9.03
C VAL A 222 -2.55 -6.56 -7.66
N SER A 223 -1.40 -5.92 -7.46
CA SER A 223 -0.69 -5.89 -6.16
C SER A 223 -1.56 -5.42 -5.00
N HIS A 224 -2.60 -4.63 -5.28
CA HIS A 224 -3.54 -4.15 -4.27
C HIS A 224 -4.37 -5.28 -3.65
N LEU A 225 -4.51 -6.44 -4.31
CA LEU A 225 -5.14 -7.63 -3.74
C LEU A 225 -4.28 -8.27 -2.65
N LEU A 226 -2.94 -8.25 -2.78
CA LEU A 226 -2.02 -8.79 -1.77
C LEU A 226 -2.00 -7.99 -0.46
N ALA A 227 -2.54 -6.80 -0.46
CA ALA A 227 -2.70 -6.00 0.74
C ALA A 227 -4.15 -6.10 1.22
N VAL A 228 -4.34 -6.30 2.52
CA VAL A 228 -5.67 -6.11 3.09
C VAL A 228 -6.13 -4.71 2.71
N SER A 229 -7.20 -4.65 1.94
CA SER A 229 -7.68 -3.42 1.31
C SER A 229 -8.96 -2.88 1.96
N GLY A 230 -9.33 -1.68 1.56
CA GLY A 230 -10.61 -1.09 1.95
C GLY A 230 -11.82 -1.93 1.52
N LEU A 231 -11.73 -2.65 0.41
CA LEU A 231 -12.77 -3.58 -0.03
C LEU A 231 -12.99 -4.69 1.00
N HIS A 232 -11.89 -5.30 1.48
CA HIS A 232 -11.94 -6.36 2.50
C HIS A 232 -12.64 -5.87 3.76
N LEU A 233 -12.22 -4.73 4.29
CA LEU A 233 -12.81 -4.16 5.50
C LEU A 233 -14.26 -3.73 5.31
N SER A 234 -14.61 -3.18 4.13
CA SER A 234 -16.00 -2.80 3.82
C SER A 234 -16.92 -4.02 3.73
N VAL A 235 -16.49 -5.09 3.10
CA VAL A 235 -17.27 -6.35 3.02
C VAL A 235 -17.54 -6.90 4.40
N TRP A 236 -16.51 -7.05 5.24
CA TRP A 236 -16.65 -7.61 6.59
C TRP A 236 -17.50 -6.74 7.51
N SER A 237 -17.25 -5.43 7.54
CA SER A 237 -18.02 -4.51 8.40
C SER A 237 -19.48 -4.39 7.96
N SER A 238 -19.74 -4.38 6.64
CA SER A 238 -21.10 -4.37 6.10
C SER A 238 -21.82 -5.70 6.34
N LEU A 239 -21.13 -6.82 6.23
CA LEU A 239 -21.69 -8.14 6.55
C LEU A 239 -22.12 -8.21 8.01
N LEU A 240 -21.26 -7.78 8.93
CA LEU A 240 -21.60 -7.70 10.36
C LEU A 240 -22.82 -6.80 10.59
N TYR A 241 -22.83 -5.60 10.00
CA TYR A 241 -23.94 -4.69 10.09
C TYR A 241 -25.25 -5.32 9.59
N MET A 242 -25.23 -5.96 8.40
CA MET A 242 -26.39 -6.65 7.82
C MET A 242 -26.90 -7.79 8.71
N ILE A 243 -26.03 -8.62 9.27
CA ILE A 243 -26.40 -9.71 10.17
C ILE A 243 -27.10 -9.15 11.40
N MET A 244 -26.54 -8.14 12.05
CA MET A 244 -27.13 -7.49 13.22
C MET A 244 -28.50 -6.88 12.90
N ARG A 245 -28.63 -6.24 11.72
CA ARG A 245 -29.92 -5.68 11.26
C ARG A 245 -30.96 -6.77 10.99
N LYS A 246 -30.54 -7.92 10.44
CA LYS A 246 -31.40 -9.09 10.22
C LYS A 246 -31.85 -9.71 11.54
N LEU A 247 -31.01 -9.67 12.56
CA LEU A 247 -31.34 -10.08 13.95
C LEU A 247 -32.16 -9.03 14.71
N ARG A 248 -32.68 -7.99 14.03
CA ARG A 248 -33.48 -6.90 14.57
C ARG A 248 -32.77 -6.03 15.62
N VAL A 249 -31.43 -6.08 15.65
CA VAL A 249 -30.65 -5.17 16.51
C VAL A 249 -30.84 -3.73 16.07
N SER A 250 -30.86 -2.78 16.98
CA SER A 250 -31.07 -1.37 16.68
C SER A 250 -29.97 -0.83 15.75
N ARG A 251 -30.32 0.15 14.90
CA ARG A 251 -29.40 0.79 13.96
C ARG A 251 -28.13 1.32 14.66
N ARG A 252 -28.32 1.97 15.81
CA ARG A 252 -27.20 2.55 16.58
C ARG A 252 -26.23 1.48 17.09
N ILE A 253 -26.74 0.39 17.63
CA ILE A 253 -25.91 -0.72 18.13
C ILE A 253 -25.18 -1.39 16.95
N SER A 254 -25.86 -1.62 15.83
CA SER A 254 -25.25 -2.20 14.62
C SER A 254 -24.10 -1.34 14.09
N SER A 255 -24.28 -0.01 14.02
CA SER A 255 -23.22 0.91 13.58
C SER A 255 -22.05 0.98 14.56
N ALA A 256 -22.34 1.04 15.87
CA ALA A 256 -21.32 1.04 16.92
C ALA A 256 -20.48 -0.26 16.89
N SER A 257 -21.16 -1.41 16.77
CA SER A 257 -20.47 -2.71 16.67
C SER A 257 -19.60 -2.81 15.41
N SER A 258 -20.06 -2.24 14.28
CA SER A 258 -19.25 -2.20 13.06
C SER A 258 -18.01 -1.31 13.22
N ILE A 259 -18.09 -0.20 13.94
CA ILE A 259 -16.92 0.64 14.26
C ILE A 259 -15.94 -0.11 15.16
N VAL A 260 -16.43 -0.79 16.20
CA VAL A 260 -15.57 -1.63 17.08
C VAL A 260 -14.89 -2.74 16.27
N PHE A 261 -15.62 -3.39 15.37
CA PHE A 261 -15.06 -4.40 14.48
C PHE A 261 -13.97 -3.85 13.55
N ILE A 262 -14.16 -2.64 13.00
CA ILE A 262 -13.16 -1.97 12.17
C ILE A 262 -11.85 -1.77 12.94
N ILE A 263 -11.94 -1.29 14.18
CA ILE A 263 -10.77 -1.09 15.05
C ILE A 263 -10.10 -2.44 15.37
N PHE A 264 -10.87 -3.43 15.76
CA PHE A 264 -10.39 -4.79 16.00
C PHE A 264 -9.64 -5.35 14.77
N PHE A 265 -10.25 -5.27 13.59
CA PHE A 265 -9.67 -5.78 12.36
C PHE A 265 -8.41 -5.02 11.94
N ALA A 266 -8.37 -3.70 12.14
CA ALA A 266 -7.18 -2.89 11.87
C ALA A 266 -5.99 -3.32 12.75
N ILE A 267 -6.22 -3.57 14.04
CA ILE A 267 -5.17 -4.04 14.95
C ILE A 267 -4.75 -5.48 14.58
N LEU A 268 -5.70 -6.37 14.30
CA LEU A 268 -5.45 -7.76 13.90
C LEU A 268 -4.54 -7.82 12.66
N THR A 269 -4.76 -6.96 11.68
CA THR A 269 -3.98 -6.89 10.43
C THR A 269 -2.67 -6.10 10.57
N GLY A 270 -2.28 -5.68 11.78
CA GLY A 270 -1.02 -4.98 12.06
C GLY A 270 -1.05 -3.49 11.73
N MET A 271 -2.22 -2.83 11.83
CA MET A 271 -2.38 -1.38 11.58
C MET A 271 -1.80 -0.91 10.24
N ASN A 272 -1.87 -1.75 9.23
CA ASN A 272 -1.35 -1.43 7.90
C ASN A 272 -1.99 -0.14 7.34
N PRO A 273 -1.21 0.78 6.74
CA PRO A 273 -1.71 2.07 6.28
C PRO A 273 -2.96 2.01 5.38
N PRO A 274 -3.10 1.07 4.43
CA PRO A 274 -4.32 0.93 3.64
C PRO A 274 -5.57 0.60 4.46
N VAL A 275 -5.42 -0.28 5.48
CA VAL A 275 -6.53 -0.70 6.36
C VAL A 275 -6.96 0.45 7.26
N VAL A 276 -5.99 1.17 7.85
CA VAL A 276 -6.28 2.32 8.72
C VAL A 276 -7.03 3.42 7.96
N ARG A 277 -6.62 3.73 6.71
CA ARG A 277 -7.32 4.71 5.87
C ARG A 277 -8.76 4.28 5.56
N ALA A 278 -8.91 3.05 5.07
CA ALA A 278 -10.23 2.54 4.76
C ALA A 278 -11.11 2.45 6.01
N GLY A 279 -10.53 2.01 7.12
CA GLY A 279 -11.21 1.95 8.41
C GLY A 279 -11.70 3.30 8.89
N THR A 280 -10.89 4.35 8.78
CA THR A 280 -11.33 5.72 9.13
C THR A 280 -12.46 6.19 8.23
N MET A 281 -12.37 5.98 6.91
CA MET A 281 -13.41 6.39 5.97
C MET A 281 -14.73 5.64 6.21
N ILE A 282 -14.68 4.32 6.35
CA ILE A 282 -15.87 3.48 6.60
C ILE A 282 -16.41 3.74 8.00
N GLY A 283 -15.53 3.89 8.99
CA GLY A 283 -15.91 4.25 10.36
C GLY A 283 -16.67 5.58 10.44
N LEU A 284 -16.28 6.58 9.63
CA LEU A 284 -16.99 7.84 9.53
C LEU A 284 -18.40 7.68 8.91
N VAL A 285 -18.56 6.76 7.95
CA VAL A 285 -19.89 6.44 7.40
C VAL A 285 -20.79 5.84 8.49
N PHE A 286 -20.28 4.86 9.25
CA PHE A 286 -21.02 4.28 10.37
C PHE A 286 -21.24 5.29 11.52
N ALA A 287 -20.29 6.20 11.76
CA ALA A 287 -20.47 7.28 12.73
C ALA A 287 -21.57 8.27 12.29
N ALA A 288 -21.64 8.64 11.01
CA ALA A 288 -22.72 9.45 10.49
C ALA A 288 -24.08 8.75 10.68
N ASP A 289 -24.14 7.44 10.43
CA ASP A 289 -25.31 6.61 10.68
C ASP A 289 -25.71 6.58 12.18
N LEU A 290 -24.73 6.49 13.08
CA LEU A 290 -24.92 6.53 14.54
C LEU A 290 -25.55 7.84 14.99
N PHE A 291 -25.12 8.99 14.40
CA PHE A 291 -25.62 10.33 14.70
C PHE A 291 -26.83 10.72 13.83
N LYS A 292 -27.37 9.80 13.03
CA LYS A 292 -28.49 10.06 12.10
C LYS A 292 -28.21 11.19 11.11
N ARG A 293 -26.98 11.33 10.66
CA ARG A 293 -26.55 12.28 9.65
C ARG A 293 -26.25 11.58 8.33
N GLU A 294 -26.40 12.28 7.23
CA GLU A 294 -25.96 11.81 5.93
C GLU A 294 -24.44 11.93 5.82
N ALA A 295 -23.80 10.86 5.33
CA ALA A 295 -22.36 10.86 5.09
C ALA A 295 -22.07 11.53 3.73
N ASP A 296 -21.34 12.64 3.76
CA ASP A 296 -20.77 13.23 2.55
C ASP A 296 -19.40 12.63 2.28
N SER A 297 -19.22 12.11 1.06
CA SER A 297 -18.00 11.38 0.70
C SER A 297 -16.76 12.27 0.69
N LEU A 298 -16.86 13.53 0.21
CA LEU A 298 -15.72 14.46 0.18
C LEU A 298 -15.30 14.87 1.59
N ASN A 299 -16.27 15.19 2.43
CA ASN A 299 -16.02 15.51 3.84
C ASN A 299 -15.42 14.32 4.59
N SER A 300 -15.87 13.10 4.29
CA SER A 300 -15.32 11.87 4.88
C SER A 300 -13.85 11.63 4.45
N ILE A 301 -13.52 11.86 3.18
CA ILE A 301 -12.14 11.82 2.70
C ILE A 301 -11.28 12.88 3.40
N GLY A 302 -11.75 14.12 3.44
CA GLY A 302 -11.04 15.23 4.08
C GLY A 302 -10.77 14.97 5.56
N LEU A 303 -11.77 14.54 6.30
CA LEU A 303 -11.63 14.23 7.73
C LEU A 303 -10.74 13.02 7.96
N SER A 304 -10.83 11.96 7.14
CA SER A 304 -9.94 10.81 7.25
C SER A 304 -8.48 11.18 6.99
N LEU A 305 -8.21 12.05 6.02
CA LEU A 305 -6.86 12.56 5.76
C LEU A 305 -6.32 13.38 6.94
N ILE A 306 -7.14 14.26 7.51
CA ILE A 306 -6.74 15.04 8.69
C ILE A 306 -6.39 14.11 9.84
N LEU A 307 -7.26 13.15 10.17
CA LEU A 307 -7.00 12.19 11.24
C LEU A 307 -5.69 11.43 11.02
N LEU A 308 -5.48 10.87 9.83
CA LEU A 308 -4.27 10.10 9.52
C LEU A 308 -3.00 10.95 9.63
N LEU A 309 -3.02 12.18 9.11
CA LEU A 309 -1.87 13.08 9.12
C LEU A 309 -1.57 13.68 10.50
N VAL A 310 -2.58 13.78 11.36
CA VAL A 310 -2.38 14.17 12.78
C VAL A 310 -1.67 13.04 13.53
N PHE A 311 -2.05 11.78 13.31
CA PHE A 311 -1.38 10.64 13.96
C PHE A 311 0.03 10.38 13.41
N ASN A 312 0.21 10.49 12.09
CA ASN A 312 1.51 10.31 11.46
C ASN A 312 1.66 11.25 10.24
N PRO A 313 2.31 12.41 10.39
CA PRO A 313 2.49 13.37 9.31
C PRO A 313 3.35 12.83 8.16
N TYR A 314 4.23 11.84 8.42
CA TYR A 314 5.05 11.21 7.38
C TYR A 314 4.25 10.33 6.42
N MET A 315 3.00 9.99 6.74
CA MET A 315 2.11 9.31 5.80
C MET A 315 1.88 10.11 4.50
N SER A 316 2.10 11.43 4.53
CA SER A 316 2.03 12.29 3.34
C SER A 316 2.98 11.85 2.21
N THR A 317 4.11 11.21 2.54
CA THR A 317 5.06 10.66 1.56
C THR A 317 4.74 9.23 1.11
N SER A 318 3.74 8.59 1.71
CA SER A 318 3.40 7.21 1.39
C SER A 318 2.70 7.11 0.03
N LEU A 319 3.31 6.38 -0.90
CA LEU A 319 2.71 6.04 -2.20
C LEU A 319 1.31 5.43 -2.04
N SER A 320 1.15 4.58 -1.03
CA SER A 320 -0.12 3.92 -0.73
C SER A 320 -1.23 4.91 -0.36
N LEU A 321 -0.93 6.04 0.31
CA LEU A 321 -1.91 7.10 0.59
C LEU A 321 -2.36 7.77 -0.70
N TRP A 322 -1.43 8.15 -1.56
CA TRP A 322 -1.71 8.83 -2.82
C TRP A 322 -2.50 7.97 -3.78
N LEU A 323 -2.15 6.69 -3.93
CA LEU A 323 -2.90 5.75 -4.76
C LEU A 323 -4.33 5.54 -4.27
N SER A 324 -4.53 5.42 -2.95
CA SER A 324 -5.87 5.27 -2.40
C SER A 324 -6.73 6.53 -2.56
N LEU A 325 -6.13 7.72 -2.37
CA LEU A 325 -6.81 8.99 -2.60
C LEU A 325 -7.20 9.13 -4.07
N ALA A 326 -6.27 8.88 -4.98
CA ALA A 326 -6.52 8.90 -6.41
C ALA A 326 -7.62 7.92 -6.81
N ALA A 327 -7.57 6.67 -6.33
CA ALA A 327 -8.60 5.67 -6.60
C ALA A 327 -9.99 6.11 -6.13
N THR A 328 -10.09 6.68 -4.92
CA THR A 328 -11.37 7.13 -4.36
C THR A 328 -11.93 8.31 -5.15
N LEU A 329 -11.09 9.30 -5.46
CA LEU A 329 -11.47 10.42 -6.32
C LEU A 329 -11.84 9.96 -7.73
N GLY A 330 -11.09 9.00 -8.28
CA GLY A 330 -11.37 8.39 -9.57
C GLY A 330 -12.76 7.76 -9.63
N MET A 331 -13.11 6.98 -8.63
CA MET A 331 -14.45 6.41 -8.51
C MET A 331 -15.53 7.48 -8.38
N MET A 332 -15.31 8.54 -7.61
CA MET A 332 -16.31 9.62 -7.44
C MET A 332 -16.57 10.39 -8.74
N TYR A 333 -15.52 10.71 -9.50
CA TYR A 333 -15.63 11.57 -10.66
C TYR A 333 -15.80 10.82 -11.97
N PHE A 334 -15.15 9.69 -12.17
CA PHE A 334 -15.10 8.97 -13.44
C PHE A 334 -16.02 7.76 -13.53
N LEU A 335 -16.41 7.12 -12.41
CA LEU A 335 -17.23 5.92 -12.46
C LEU A 335 -18.58 6.14 -13.15
N LYS A 336 -19.35 7.13 -12.71
CA LYS A 336 -20.70 7.42 -13.27
C LYS A 336 -20.67 7.71 -14.78
N PRO A 337 -19.78 8.58 -15.31
CA PRO A 337 -19.71 8.81 -16.76
C PRO A 337 -19.25 7.59 -17.56
N LEU A 338 -18.31 6.79 -17.03
CA LEU A 338 -17.84 5.56 -17.68
C LEU A 338 -18.93 4.49 -17.72
N SER A 339 -19.60 4.22 -16.59
CA SER A 339 -20.72 3.26 -16.55
C SER A 339 -21.81 3.64 -17.54
N ARG A 340 -22.23 4.93 -17.57
CA ARG A 340 -23.22 5.40 -18.55
C ARG A 340 -22.77 5.24 -20.00
N ALA A 341 -21.47 5.40 -20.27
CA ALA A 341 -20.93 5.20 -21.62
C ALA A 341 -21.01 3.73 -22.05
N LEU A 342 -20.66 2.81 -21.15
CA LEU A 342 -20.73 1.37 -21.40
C LEU A 342 -22.19 0.87 -21.48
N ASP A 343 -23.07 1.35 -20.61
CA ASP A 343 -24.49 0.95 -20.60
C ASP A 343 -25.22 1.38 -21.89
N ARG A 344 -24.79 2.47 -22.55
CA ARG A 344 -25.34 2.89 -23.85
C ARG A 344 -25.16 1.86 -24.94
N LEU A 345 -24.14 1.00 -24.87
CA LEU A 345 -23.90 -0.04 -25.86
C LEU A 345 -25.00 -1.10 -25.91
N ILE A 346 -25.73 -1.27 -24.78
CA ILE A 346 -26.82 -2.23 -24.68
C ILE A 346 -28.19 -1.56 -24.42
N ALA A 347 -28.29 -0.24 -24.58
CA ALA A 347 -29.50 0.51 -24.24
C ALA A 347 -30.75 0.02 -25.01
N ASN A 348 -30.55 -0.52 -26.22
CA ASN A 348 -31.62 -1.02 -27.09
C ASN A 348 -31.86 -2.54 -26.97
N VAL A 349 -31.16 -3.24 -26.06
CA VAL A 349 -31.32 -4.69 -25.88
C VAL A 349 -32.34 -4.98 -24.79
N LYS A 350 -33.30 -5.87 -25.03
CA LYS A 350 -34.28 -6.31 -24.02
C LYS A 350 -33.58 -6.89 -22.81
N GLN A 351 -34.08 -6.57 -21.62
CA GLN A 351 -33.54 -7.11 -20.36
C GLN A 351 -33.71 -8.63 -20.31
N ASN A 352 -32.56 -9.29 -20.24
CA ASN A 352 -32.45 -10.75 -20.05
C ASN A 352 -31.20 -11.07 -19.20
N ILE A 353 -30.92 -12.35 -19.01
CA ILE A 353 -29.75 -12.80 -18.22
C ILE A 353 -28.42 -12.27 -18.80
N PHE A 354 -28.33 -12.15 -20.14
CA PHE A 354 -27.12 -11.63 -20.80
C PHE A 354 -26.92 -10.14 -20.55
N THR A 355 -27.99 -9.34 -20.52
CA THR A 355 -27.88 -7.90 -20.19
C THR A 355 -27.50 -7.70 -18.73
N THR A 356 -27.94 -8.57 -17.82
CA THR A 356 -27.55 -8.53 -16.41
C THR A 356 -26.08 -8.91 -16.24
N ALA A 357 -25.61 -9.97 -16.90
CA ALA A 357 -24.20 -10.36 -16.91
C ALA A 357 -23.32 -9.25 -17.52
N TYR A 358 -23.73 -8.66 -18.64
CA TYR A 358 -23.02 -7.53 -19.25
C TYR A 358 -22.92 -6.35 -18.29
N LYS A 359 -24.00 -5.95 -17.60
CA LYS A 359 -23.98 -4.83 -16.63
C LYS A 359 -23.00 -5.10 -15.47
N SER A 360 -22.89 -6.34 -15.02
CA SER A 360 -21.93 -6.71 -13.98
C SER A 360 -20.49 -6.56 -14.49
N VAL A 361 -20.20 -7.09 -15.68
CA VAL A 361 -18.87 -7.01 -16.30
C VAL A 361 -18.52 -5.55 -16.65
N SER A 362 -19.45 -4.79 -17.26
CA SER A 362 -19.24 -3.38 -17.62
C SER A 362 -19.00 -2.51 -16.39
N SER A 363 -19.66 -2.80 -15.27
CA SER A 363 -19.41 -2.10 -13.99
C SER A 363 -18.00 -2.35 -13.48
N LEU A 364 -17.49 -3.58 -13.50
CA LEU A 364 -16.12 -3.91 -13.10
C LEU A 364 -15.08 -3.22 -14.01
N ILE A 365 -15.33 -3.21 -15.33
CA ILE A 365 -14.48 -2.49 -16.29
C ILE A 365 -14.50 -1.00 -16.02
N ALA A 366 -15.67 -0.41 -15.77
CA ALA A 366 -15.81 1.02 -15.47
C ALA A 366 -15.05 1.41 -14.18
N VAL A 367 -15.14 0.59 -13.13
CA VAL A 367 -14.37 0.79 -11.88
C VAL A 367 -12.88 0.71 -12.15
N SER A 368 -12.41 -0.32 -12.85
CA SER A 368 -10.99 -0.50 -13.17
C SER A 368 -10.44 0.66 -13.98
N LEU A 369 -11.15 1.10 -15.02
CA LEU A 369 -10.76 2.25 -15.84
C LEU A 369 -10.76 3.56 -15.04
N ALA A 370 -11.76 3.79 -14.19
CA ALA A 370 -11.85 4.99 -13.36
C ALA A 370 -10.68 5.09 -12.38
N VAL A 371 -10.35 3.98 -11.73
CA VAL A 371 -9.23 3.90 -10.78
C VAL A 371 -7.89 4.06 -11.51
N THR A 372 -7.68 3.31 -12.61
CA THR A 372 -6.43 3.38 -13.38
C THR A 372 -6.19 4.79 -13.92
N ALA A 373 -7.20 5.42 -14.52
CA ALA A 373 -7.07 6.78 -15.05
C ALA A 373 -6.69 7.81 -13.98
N ALA A 374 -7.29 7.70 -12.78
CA ALA A 374 -6.99 8.61 -11.68
C ALA A 374 -5.62 8.31 -11.02
N SER A 375 -5.18 7.07 -11.01
CA SER A 375 -3.92 6.65 -10.40
C SER A 375 -2.72 6.83 -11.32
N LEU A 376 -2.94 6.93 -12.63
CA LEU A 376 -1.86 7.06 -13.63
C LEU A 376 -0.85 8.17 -13.31
N PRO A 377 -1.25 9.40 -12.90
CA PRO A 377 -0.30 10.44 -12.53
C PRO A 377 0.60 10.06 -11.34
N VAL A 378 0.02 9.35 -10.37
CA VAL A 378 0.77 8.90 -9.19
C VAL A 378 1.76 7.79 -9.57
N PHE A 379 1.34 6.85 -10.41
CA PHE A 379 2.23 5.82 -10.95
C PHE A 379 3.40 6.41 -11.70
N ALA A 380 3.14 7.38 -12.57
CA ALA A 380 4.15 8.00 -13.41
C ALA A 380 5.26 8.73 -12.64
N VAL A 381 4.93 9.27 -11.47
CA VAL A 381 5.92 9.95 -10.62
C VAL A 381 6.67 8.95 -9.74
N SER A 382 6.02 7.86 -9.34
CA SER A 382 6.49 7.01 -8.24
C SER A 382 6.97 5.62 -8.66
N LEU A 383 6.59 5.14 -9.85
CA LEU A 383 6.93 3.80 -10.31
C LEU A 383 7.62 3.85 -11.67
N PRO A 384 8.57 2.94 -11.93
CA PRO A 384 9.24 2.85 -13.22
C PRO A 384 8.39 2.20 -14.31
N THR A 385 7.41 1.38 -13.92
CA THR A 385 6.57 0.60 -14.84
C THR A 385 5.10 0.63 -14.44
N VAL A 386 4.21 0.48 -15.43
CA VAL A 386 2.76 0.34 -15.23
C VAL A 386 2.26 -0.89 -15.98
N SER A 387 1.34 -1.61 -15.36
CA SER A 387 0.71 -2.78 -15.98
C SER A 387 -0.32 -2.34 -17.02
N THR A 388 -0.19 -2.89 -18.23
CA THR A 388 -1.14 -2.68 -19.33
C THR A 388 -2.36 -3.59 -19.23
N VAL A 389 -2.20 -4.73 -18.57
CA VAL A 389 -3.20 -5.79 -18.45
C VAL A 389 -4.07 -5.67 -17.21
N SER A 390 -3.87 -4.61 -16.40
CA SER A 390 -4.53 -4.43 -15.09
C SER A 390 -6.07 -4.50 -15.16
N VAL A 391 -6.69 -4.00 -16.23
CA VAL A 391 -8.16 -4.03 -16.38
C VAL A 391 -8.65 -5.47 -16.55
N LEU A 392 -7.96 -6.27 -17.39
CA LEU A 392 -8.26 -7.68 -17.58
C LEU A 392 -8.02 -8.49 -16.32
N SER A 393 -6.88 -8.24 -15.65
CA SER A 393 -6.53 -8.90 -14.39
C SER A 393 -7.55 -8.60 -13.29
N ASN A 394 -8.00 -7.36 -13.18
CA ASN A 394 -9.04 -6.97 -12.22
C ASN A 394 -10.35 -7.72 -12.49
N LEU A 395 -10.76 -7.85 -13.75
CA LEU A 395 -11.97 -8.57 -14.12
C LEU A 395 -11.91 -10.04 -13.71
N LEU A 396 -10.76 -10.69 -13.92
CA LEU A 396 -10.58 -12.12 -13.63
C LEU A 396 -10.33 -12.40 -12.16
N MET A 397 -9.62 -11.51 -11.45
CA MET A 397 -9.05 -11.82 -10.15
C MET A 397 -9.76 -11.14 -8.96
N VAL A 398 -10.34 -9.95 -9.12
CA VAL A 398 -10.92 -9.21 -7.97
C VAL A 398 -12.10 -9.95 -7.36
N THR A 399 -13.00 -10.47 -8.18
CA THR A 399 -14.17 -11.23 -7.69
C THR A 399 -13.73 -12.51 -6.99
N VAL A 400 -12.80 -13.26 -7.58
CA VAL A 400 -12.27 -14.50 -6.98
C VAL A 400 -11.49 -14.20 -5.71
N GLY A 401 -10.72 -13.09 -5.68
CA GLY A 401 -10.03 -12.61 -4.48
C GLY A 401 -10.98 -12.30 -3.33
N SER A 402 -12.15 -11.74 -3.64
CA SER A 402 -13.19 -11.49 -2.63
C SER A 402 -13.79 -12.80 -2.10
N VAL A 403 -13.97 -13.81 -2.94
CA VAL A 403 -14.42 -15.16 -2.51
C VAL A 403 -13.34 -15.83 -1.67
N CYS A 404 -12.08 -15.77 -2.09
CA CYS A 404 -10.93 -16.29 -1.34
C CYS A 404 -10.88 -15.74 0.09
N MET A 405 -10.97 -14.42 0.21
CA MET A 405 -10.94 -13.73 1.49
C MET A 405 -12.16 -14.04 2.36
N THR A 406 -13.36 -14.03 1.79
CA THR A 406 -14.58 -14.28 2.58
C THR A 406 -14.65 -15.73 3.06
N SER A 407 -14.34 -16.69 2.19
CA SER A 407 -14.31 -18.11 2.58
C SER A 407 -13.18 -18.41 3.56
N GLY A 408 -11.97 -17.89 3.35
CA GLY A 408 -10.83 -18.06 4.26
C GLY A 408 -11.09 -17.44 5.64
N GLY A 409 -11.59 -16.21 5.67
CA GLY A 409 -11.88 -15.53 6.92
C GLY A 409 -13.06 -16.14 7.70
N LEU A 410 -14.16 -16.53 7.03
CA LEU A 410 -15.25 -17.27 7.68
C LEU A 410 -14.78 -18.65 8.15
N GLY A 411 -14.01 -19.36 7.31
CA GLY A 411 -13.45 -20.65 7.67
C GLY A 411 -12.61 -20.57 8.95
N ALA A 412 -11.71 -19.59 9.04
CA ALA A 412 -10.92 -19.34 10.22
C ALA A 412 -11.76 -18.98 11.45
N LEU A 413 -12.80 -18.16 11.26
CA LEU A 413 -13.72 -17.83 12.36
C LEU A 413 -14.42 -19.07 12.91
N PHE A 414 -14.92 -19.96 12.03
CA PHE A 414 -15.55 -21.22 12.45
C PHE A 414 -14.56 -22.17 13.13
N MET A 415 -13.31 -22.23 12.69
CA MET A 415 -12.26 -23.02 13.34
C MET A 415 -11.94 -22.49 14.75
N LEU A 416 -11.89 -21.17 14.94
CA LEU A 416 -11.69 -20.56 16.26
C LEU A 416 -12.75 -20.97 17.28
N ILE A 417 -14.00 -21.14 16.85
CA ILE A 417 -15.10 -21.60 17.72
C ILE A 417 -15.25 -23.14 17.71
N LYS A 418 -14.22 -23.85 17.22
CA LYS A 418 -14.16 -25.33 17.15
C LYS A 418 -15.26 -25.97 16.27
N LEU A 419 -15.81 -25.24 15.31
CA LEU A 419 -16.73 -25.77 14.28
C LEU A 419 -15.98 -26.21 13.03
N ASP A 420 -15.06 -27.15 13.18
CA ASP A 420 -14.15 -27.62 12.13
C ASP A 420 -14.89 -28.21 10.91
N ILE A 421 -16.07 -28.82 11.12
CA ILE A 421 -16.89 -29.39 10.03
C ILE A 421 -17.25 -28.33 8.99
N ILE A 422 -17.47 -27.07 9.40
CA ILE A 422 -17.79 -25.96 8.50
C ILE A 422 -16.51 -25.18 8.17
N GLY A 423 -15.61 -25.00 9.14
CA GLY A 423 -14.41 -24.18 8.98
C GLY A 423 -13.44 -24.74 7.94
N LYS A 424 -13.08 -26.03 8.05
CA LYS A 424 -12.12 -26.68 7.14
C LYS A 424 -12.53 -26.63 5.65
N PRO A 425 -13.78 -26.98 5.26
CA PRO A 425 -14.20 -26.85 3.87
C PRO A 425 -14.13 -25.42 3.32
N LEU A 426 -14.42 -24.41 4.14
CA LEU A 426 -14.32 -23.01 3.74
C LEU A 426 -12.87 -22.59 3.53
N VAL A 427 -11.94 -23.01 4.40
CA VAL A 427 -10.50 -22.78 4.21
C VAL A 427 -10.00 -23.51 2.95
N LEU A 428 -10.43 -24.75 2.70
CA LEU A 428 -10.07 -25.48 1.48
C LEU A 428 -10.59 -24.76 0.21
N LEU A 429 -11.81 -24.23 0.24
CA LEU A 429 -12.35 -23.39 -0.84
C LEU A 429 -11.48 -22.15 -1.07
N SER A 430 -11.02 -21.52 0.01
CA SER A 430 -10.08 -20.39 -0.11
C SER A 430 -8.75 -20.81 -0.73
N GLY A 431 -8.25 -22.01 -0.44
CA GLY A 431 -7.06 -22.58 -1.06
C GLY A 431 -7.21 -22.80 -2.58
N ILE A 432 -8.36 -23.31 -3.01
CA ILE A 432 -8.66 -23.50 -4.45
C ILE A 432 -8.69 -22.14 -5.16
N THR A 433 -9.35 -21.15 -4.56
CA THR A 433 -9.39 -19.81 -5.15
C THR A 433 -8.04 -19.11 -5.10
N ALA A 434 -7.22 -19.33 -4.08
CA ALA A 434 -5.84 -18.83 -4.00
C ALA A 434 -4.94 -19.46 -5.07
N LYS A 435 -5.10 -20.76 -5.35
CA LYS A 435 -4.43 -21.44 -6.47
C LYS A 435 -4.78 -20.77 -7.79
N TYR A 436 -6.06 -20.59 -8.07
CA TYR A 436 -6.53 -19.90 -9.28
C TYR A 436 -5.91 -18.49 -9.41
N LEU A 437 -5.91 -17.71 -8.33
CA LEU A 437 -5.34 -16.36 -8.32
C LEU A 437 -3.85 -16.37 -8.63
N THR A 438 -3.10 -17.30 -8.03
CA THR A 438 -1.65 -17.42 -8.24
C THR A 438 -1.34 -17.82 -9.68
N GLU A 439 -1.98 -18.86 -10.19
CA GLU A 439 -1.75 -19.36 -11.56
C GLU A 439 -2.17 -18.32 -12.62
N THR A 440 -3.28 -17.62 -12.39
CA THR A 440 -3.74 -16.55 -13.28
C THR A 440 -2.77 -15.37 -13.27
N ALA A 441 -2.26 -14.97 -12.11
CA ALA A 441 -1.29 -13.88 -12.02
C ALA A 441 0.01 -14.25 -12.76
N VAL A 442 0.52 -15.49 -12.56
CA VAL A 442 1.73 -15.97 -13.23
C VAL A 442 1.53 -15.98 -14.75
N LYS A 443 0.45 -16.58 -15.25
CA LYS A 443 0.16 -16.62 -16.70
C LYS A 443 0.03 -15.23 -17.32
N ILE A 444 -0.60 -14.28 -16.62
CA ILE A 444 -0.72 -12.90 -17.10
C ILE A 444 0.64 -12.18 -17.06
N SER A 445 1.48 -12.47 -16.05
CA SER A 445 2.80 -11.85 -15.95
C SER A 445 3.78 -12.30 -17.04
N GLU A 446 3.56 -13.49 -17.63
CA GLU A 446 4.34 -14.02 -18.75
C GLU A 446 4.07 -13.28 -20.08
N PHE A 447 3.01 -12.47 -20.14
CA PHE A 447 2.68 -11.72 -21.34
C PHE A 447 3.72 -10.63 -21.61
N HIS A 448 4.37 -10.65 -22.76
CA HIS A 448 5.50 -9.77 -23.14
C HIS A 448 5.24 -8.27 -22.96
N HIS A 449 3.99 -7.85 -23.06
CA HIS A 449 3.57 -6.45 -22.91
C HIS A 449 2.84 -6.20 -21.59
N ALA A 450 2.95 -7.08 -20.61
CA ALA A 450 2.28 -6.89 -19.32
C ALA A 450 2.75 -5.62 -18.61
N LEU A 451 4.03 -5.27 -18.73
CA LEU A 451 4.64 -4.10 -18.13
C LEU A 451 5.06 -3.08 -19.20
N LEU A 452 4.60 -1.85 -19.03
CA LEU A 452 5.01 -0.70 -19.84
C LEU A 452 5.99 0.17 -19.03
N PRO A 453 7.24 0.34 -19.48
CA PRO A 453 8.18 1.23 -18.81
C PRO A 453 7.76 2.69 -19.03
N ILE A 454 7.67 3.45 -17.94
CA ILE A 454 7.30 4.87 -17.93
C ILE A 454 8.42 5.75 -17.37
N ASP A 455 9.58 5.19 -17.12
CA ASP A 455 10.73 5.87 -16.52
C ASP A 455 11.45 6.82 -17.50
N SER A 456 11.00 6.92 -18.75
CA SER A 456 11.58 7.86 -19.71
C SER A 456 11.21 9.30 -19.38
N ILE A 457 12.16 10.21 -19.58
CA ILE A 457 11.95 11.65 -19.37
C ILE A 457 10.81 12.17 -20.28
N PHE A 458 10.65 11.63 -21.47
CA PHE A 458 9.57 12.00 -22.40
C PHE A 458 8.19 11.61 -21.84
N THR A 459 8.06 10.42 -21.26
CA THR A 459 6.79 9.97 -20.66
C THR A 459 6.45 10.82 -19.45
N ARG A 460 7.43 11.11 -18.59
CA ARG A 460 7.24 11.98 -17.41
C ARG A 460 6.86 13.39 -17.80
N ILE A 461 7.51 13.99 -18.80
CA ILE A 461 7.17 15.32 -19.33
C ILE A 461 5.76 15.31 -19.93
N SER A 462 5.40 14.29 -20.72
CA SER A 462 4.06 14.18 -21.32
C SER A 462 2.97 14.12 -20.25
N ILE A 463 3.20 13.39 -19.17
CA ILE A 463 2.27 13.31 -18.04
C ILE A 463 2.18 14.64 -17.30
N ALA A 464 3.32 15.28 -17.03
CA ALA A 464 3.34 16.59 -16.39
C ALA A 464 2.61 17.65 -17.23
N ALA A 465 2.86 17.68 -18.54
CA ALA A 465 2.17 18.58 -19.47
C ALA A 465 0.65 18.32 -19.50
N ALA A 466 0.24 17.05 -19.53
CA ALA A 466 -1.17 16.68 -19.49
C ALA A 466 -1.85 17.13 -18.19
N LEU A 467 -1.18 16.97 -17.05
CA LEU A 467 -1.69 17.43 -15.74
C LEU A 467 -1.82 18.95 -15.68
N ILE A 468 -0.83 19.68 -16.21
CA ILE A 468 -0.86 21.16 -16.29
C ILE A 468 -2.03 21.61 -17.15
N VAL A 469 -2.20 21.05 -18.37
CA VAL A 469 -3.31 21.39 -19.25
C VAL A 469 -4.65 21.08 -18.58
N PHE A 470 -4.78 19.94 -17.92
CA PHE A 470 -5.99 19.58 -17.20
C PHE A 470 -6.29 20.54 -16.05
N ALA A 471 -5.28 20.92 -15.25
CA ALA A 471 -5.40 21.90 -14.18
C ALA A 471 -5.81 23.28 -14.70
N VAL A 472 -5.20 23.74 -15.81
CA VAL A 472 -5.55 25.02 -16.46
C VAL A 472 -7.00 25.00 -16.94
N VAL A 473 -7.45 23.91 -17.57
CA VAL A 473 -8.84 23.76 -18.01
C VAL A 473 -9.82 23.84 -16.83
N LEU A 474 -9.48 23.25 -15.68
CA LEU A 474 -10.28 23.34 -14.46
C LEU A 474 -10.28 24.77 -13.87
N LEU A 475 -9.12 25.44 -13.85
CA LEU A 475 -8.97 26.80 -13.31
C LEU A 475 -9.69 27.84 -14.16
N LEU A 476 -9.69 27.67 -15.48
CA LEU A 476 -10.42 28.55 -16.40
C LEU A 476 -11.95 28.39 -16.28
N GLY A 477 -12.43 27.52 -15.41
CA GLY A 477 -13.86 27.37 -15.12
C GLY A 477 -14.69 26.96 -16.34
N TYR A 478 -14.14 26.15 -17.22
CA TYR A 478 -14.80 25.73 -18.45
C TYR A 478 -16.15 25.07 -18.10
N LYS A 479 -17.24 25.80 -18.32
CA LYS A 479 -18.61 25.36 -17.96
C LYS A 479 -19.11 24.20 -18.84
N ASN A 480 -18.51 24.01 -20.01
CA ASN A 480 -18.91 22.95 -20.93
C ASN A 480 -18.28 21.60 -20.56
N LYS A 481 -19.03 20.79 -19.80
CA LYS A 481 -18.63 19.45 -19.34
C LYS A 481 -18.18 18.52 -20.47
N THR A 482 -18.72 18.69 -21.68
CA THR A 482 -18.39 17.88 -22.87
C THR A 482 -16.98 18.18 -23.37
N VAL A 483 -16.57 19.45 -23.39
CA VAL A 483 -15.25 19.89 -23.82
C VAL A 483 -14.19 19.42 -22.81
N VAL A 484 -14.41 19.62 -21.51
CA VAL A 484 -13.51 19.13 -20.44
C VAL A 484 -13.30 17.62 -20.56
N LYS A 485 -14.38 16.86 -20.79
CA LYS A 485 -14.32 15.40 -20.97
C LYS A 485 -13.50 15.01 -22.21
N ARG A 486 -13.70 15.69 -23.35
CA ARG A 486 -12.91 15.44 -24.58
C ARG A 486 -11.43 15.71 -24.35
N ILE A 487 -11.10 16.84 -23.73
CA ILE A 487 -9.71 17.19 -23.39
C ILE A 487 -9.08 16.12 -22.49
N ALA A 488 -9.77 15.71 -21.42
CA ALA A 488 -9.26 14.67 -20.53
C ALA A 488 -9.01 13.33 -21.25
N ILE A 489 -9.90 12.90 -22.13
CA ILE A 489 -9.72 11.68 -22.94
C ILE A 489 -8.54 11.84 -23.91
N THR A 490 -8.42 12.99 -24.58
CA THR A 490 -7.31 13.25 -25.51
C THR A 490 -5.97 13.22 -24.79
N LEU A 491 -5.88 13.86 -23.61
CA LEU A 491 -4.66 13.85 -22.80
C LEU A 491 -4.30 12.45 -22.33
N PHE A 492 -5.29 11.66 -21.90
CA PHE A 492 -5.09 10.26 -21.52
C PHE A 492 -4.55 9.42 -22.69
N CYS A 493 -5.15 9.56 -23.88
CA CYS A 493 -4.68 8.88 -25.09
C CYS A 493 -3.25 9.31 -25.48
N MET A 494 -2.92 10.60 -25.34
CA MET A 494 -1.57 11.09 -25.64
C MET A 494 -0.52 10.52 -24.68
N ILE A 495 -0.82 10.41 -23.40
CA ILE A 495 0.07 9.77 -22.40
C ILE A 495 0.32 8.31 -22.79
N PHE A 496 -0.73 7.57 -23.07
CA PHE A 496 -0.63 6.16 -23.44
C PHE A 496 0.15 5.97 -24.76
N LEU A 497 -0.10 6.82 -25.74
CA LEU A 497 0.61 6.79 -27.02
C LEU A 497 2.09 7.13 -26.84
N SER A 498 2.43 8.16 -26.04
CA SER A 498 3.82 8.51 -25.76
C SER A 498 4.56 7.36 -25.07
N ALA A 499 3.94 6.71 -24.09
CA ALA A 499 4.51 5.56 -23.40
C ALA A 499 4.69 4.36 -24.36
N ALA A 500 3.73 4.09 -25.24
CA ALA A 500 3.84 3.03 -26.25
C ALA A 500 4.97 3.30 -27.26
N VAL A 501 5.11 4.53 -27.75
CA VAL A 501 6.20 4.92 -28.65
C VAL A 501 7.56 4.78 -27.98
N VAL A 502 7.69 5.24 -26.73
CA VAL A 502 8.93 5.09 -25.96
C VAL A 502 9.28 3.62 -25.75
N SER A 503 8.28 2.80 -25.38
CA SER A 503 8.46 1.36 -25.22
C SER A 503 8.95 0.68 -26.49
N THR A 504 8.38 1.01 -27.65
CA THR A 504 8.82 0.45 -28.94
C THR A 504 10.23 0.90 -29.32
N VAL A 505 10.57 2.17 -29.06
CA VAL A 505 11.93 2.69 -29.30
C VAL A 505 12.95 2.04 -28.37
N GLN A 506 12.63 1.89 -27.08
CA GLN A 506 13.51 1.21 -26.11
C GLN A 506 13.69 -0.28 -26.41
N ASN A 507 12.64 -0.97 -26.82
CA ASN A 507 12.73 -2.39 -27.19
C ASN A 507 13.63 -2.63 -28.43
N ASN A 508 13.81 -1.65 -29.29
CA ASN A 508 14.70 -1.74 -30.45
C ASN A 508 16.16 -1.38 -30.12
N LYS A 509 16.45 -0.98 -28.88
CA LYS A 509 17.81 -0.68 -28.42
C LYS A 509 18.32 -1.81 -27.54
N LEU A 510 19.62 -2.06 -27.59
CA LEU A 510 20.29 -2.90 -26.61
C LEU A 510 20.46 -2.09 -25.32
N CYS A 511 19.77 -2.51 -24.27
CA CYS A 511 19.93 -1.96 -22.93
C CYS A 511 20.83 -2.90 -22.12
N ILE A 512 21.91 -2.38 -21.57
CA ILE A 512 22.83 -3.13 -20.69
C ILE A 512 22.85 -2.44 -19.34
N ALA A 513 22.58 -3.18 -18.29
CA ALA A 513 22.64 -2.71 -16.92
C ALA A 513 23.58 -3.58 -16.10
N ALA A 514 24.63 -3.00 -15.56
CA ALA A 514 25.47 -3.64 -14.54
C ALA A 514 24.75 -3.55 -13.19
N VAL A 515 24.62 -4.68 -12.53
CA VAL A 515 23.91 -4.78 -11.25
C VAL A 515 24.94 -4.92 -10.14
N SER A 516 24.90 -4.02 -9.15
CA SER A 516 25.72 -4.15 -7.95
C SER A 516 25.14 -5.25 -7.06
N VAL A 517 25.83 -6.35 -6.94
CA VAL A 517 25.41 -7.55 -6.20
C VAL A 517 26.33 -7.89 -5.02
N GLY A 518 27.07 -6.93 -4.52
CA GLY A 518 28.06 -7.13 -3.44
C GLY A 518 29.33 -7.81 -3.98
N ASP A 519 29.65 -8.98 -3.46
CA ASP A 519 30.88 -9.69 -3.80
C ASP A 519 30.85 -10.42 -5.17
N GLY A 520 29.76 -10.28 -5.91
CA GLY A 520 29.59 -10.88 -7.22
C GLY A 520 29.39 -9.86 -8.33
N SER A 521 29.21 -10.34 -9.55
CA SER A 521 28.88 -9.55 -10.72
C SER A 521 27.63 -10.08 -11.41
N ALA A 522 26.75 -9.18 -11.81
CA ALA A 522 25.61 -9.51 -12.66
C ALA A 522 25.40 -8.41 -13.69
N VAL A 523 25.12 -8.81 -14.92
CA VAL A 523 24.78 -7.89 -16.01
C VAL A 523 23.45 -8.34 -16.60
N VAL A 524 22.51 -7.41 -16.66
CA VAL A 524 21.23 -7.63 -17.31
C VAL A 524 21.29 -6.95 -18.68
N MET A 525 21.01 -7.71 -19.73
CA MET A 525 20.92 -7.20 -21.08
C MET A 525 19.50 -7.42 -21.62
N LYS A 526 18.91 -6.39 -22.19
CA LYS A 526 17.62 -6.49 -22.87
C LYS A 526 17.77 -6.02 -24.31
N TYR A 527 17.39 -6.86 -25.25
CA TYR A 527 17.33 -6.53 -26.67
C TYR A 527 16.05 -7.05 -27.28
N LYS A 528 15.29 -6.17 -27.90
CA LYS A 528 13.93 -6.43 -28.35
C LYS A 528 13.08 -6.89 -27.13
N TYR A 529 12.50 -8.07 -27.22
CA TYR A 529 11.65 -8.64 -26.15
C TYR A 529 12.35 -9.72 -25.34
N LYS A 530 13.67 -9.90 -25.55
CA LYS A 530 14.47 -10.93 -24.88
C LYS A 530 15.35 -10.32 -23.81
N THR A 531 15.35 -10.99 -22.65
CA THR A 531 16.14 -10.61 -21.47
C THR A 531 17.19 -11.67 -21.21
N TYR A 532 18.43 -11.23 -21.16
CA TYR A 532 19.60 -12.06 -20.88
C TYR A 532 20.19 -11.62 -19.55
N VAL A 533 20.56 -12.57 -18.71
CA VAL A 533 21.26 -12.32 -17.46
C VAL A 533 22.59 -13.03 -17.52
N VAL A 534 23.67 -12.29 -17.34
CA VAL A 534 25.03 -12.81 -17.34
C VAL A 534 25.58 -12.72 -15.93
N GLY A 535 25.90 -13.84 -15.33
CA GLY A 535 26.30 -13.94 -13.93
C GLY A 535 25.13 -13.61 -12.98
N CYS A 536 25.02 -14.37 -11.93
CA CYS A 536 24.14 -14.09 -10.78
C CYS A 536 24.90 -14.39 -9.49
N GLY A 537 26.24 -14.47 -9.60
CA GLY A 537 27.13 -14.82 -8.50
C GLY A 537 27.19 -13.73 -7.44
N GLY A 538 27.46 -14.10 -6.23
CA GLY A 538 27.55 -13.25 -5.07
C GLY A 538 26.84 -13.88 -3.89
N ASN A 539 25.91 -13.18 -3.32
CA ASN A 539 25.11 -13.68 -2.22
C ASN A 539 23.64 -13.80 -2.62
N TYR A 540 22.81 -14.27 -1.69
CA TYR A 540 21.36 -14.42 -1.88
C TYR A 540 20.65 -13.10 -2.30
N PHE A 541 21.25 -11.95 -2.02
CA PHE A 541 20.72 -10.63 -2.39
C PHE A 541 20.85 -10.31 -3.88
N SER A 542 21.81 -10.93 -4.58
CA SER A 542 22.09 -10.66 -5.99
C SER A 542 20.89 -10.95 -6.89
N GLY A 543 20.21 -12.07 -6.70
CA GLY A 543 19.01 -12.42 -7.44
C GLY A 543 17.87 -11.39 -7.27
N SER A 544 17.75 -10.80 -6.08
CA SER A 544 16.79 -9.74 -5.79
C SER A 544 17.06 -8.47 -6.59
N ALA A 545 18.32 -8.01 -6.58
CA ALA A 545 18.74 -6.82 -7.30
C ALA A 545 18.60 -7.00 -8.82
N VAL A 546 18.94 -8.19 -9.33
CA VAL A 546 18.76 -8.54 -10.76
C VAL A 546 17.28 -8.48 -11.15
N CYS A 547 16.38 -9.08 -10.35
CA CYS A 547 14.93 -9.02 -10.62
C CYS A 547 14.39 -7.59 -10.60
N ASP A 548 14.86 -6.74 -9.70
CA ASP A 548 14.43 -5.34 -9.63
C ASP A 548 14.87 -4.55 -10.88
N ILE A 549 16.08 -4.78 -11.39
CA ILE A 549 16.57 -4.19 -12.65
C ILE A 549 15.77 -4.71 -13.86
N ILE A 550 15.49 -6.01 -13.93
CA ILE A 550 14.66 -6.59 -15.01
C ILE A 550 13.29 -5.92 -15.06
N ASN A 551 12.66 -5.74 -13.89
CA ASN A 551 11.38 -5.04 -13.80
C ASN A 551 11.49 -3.58 -14.24
N THR A 552 12.55 -2.86 -13.89
CA THR A 552 12.75 -1.46 -14.33
C THR A 552 12.96 -1.35 -15.84
N LEU A 553 13.56 -2.38 -16.46
CA LEU A 553 13.68 -2.47 -17.92
C LEU A 553 12.37 -2.88 -18.61
N GLY A 554 11.28 -3.07 -17.85
CA GLY A 554 9.96 -3.42 -18.38
C GLY A 554 9.91 -4.86 -18.90
N SER A 555 10.62 -5.78 -18.27
CA SER A 555 10.52 -7.23 -18.52
C SER A 555 10.05 -7.93 -17.26
N SER A 556 9.25 -8.98 -17.42
CA SER A 556 8.81 -9.84 -16.33
C SER A 556 9.47 -11.22 -16.36
N ASN A 557 10.17 -11.54 -17.45
CA ASN A 557 10.75 -12.86 -17.70
C ASN A 557 12.22 -12.76 -18.03
N ILE A 558 12.93 -13.84 -17.75
CA ILE A 558 14.32 -14.06 -18.17
C ILE A 558 14.29 -15.15 -19.24
N ASP A 559 14.77 -14.82 -20.45
CA ASP A 559 14.83 -15.77 -21.56
C ASP A 559 16.10 -16.63 -21.51
N TYR A 560 17.22 -16.03 -21.09
CA TYR A 560 18.51 -16.71 -21.03
C TYR A 560 19.29 -16.30 -19.79
N ILE A 561 19.88 -17.28 -19.13
CA ILE A 561 20.84 -17.08 -18.04
C ILE A 561 22.17 -17.67 -18.51
N ILE A 562 23.19 -16.83 -18.51
CA ILE A 562 24.58 -17.23 -18.87
C ILE A 562 25.37 -17.23 -17.57
N LEU A 563 25.76 -18.38 -17.12
CA LEU A 563 26.61 -18.56 -15.95
C LEU A 563 28.06 -18.65 -16.40
N PRO A 564 28.98 -17.86 -15.83
CA PRO A 564 30.44 -18.07 -16.05
C PRO A 564 30.87 -19.39 -15.41
N GLU A 565 31.88 -20.03 -15.98
CA GLU A 565 32.28 -21.40 -15.62
C GLU A 565 32.77 -21.60 -14.17
N ASP A 566 33.00 -20.55 -13.38
CA ASP A 566 33.56 -20.63 -12.03
C ASP A 566 32.75 -19.85 -10.99
N SER A 567 31.43 -19.89 -11.03
CA SER A 567 30.59 -19.17 -10.04
C SER A 567 29.78 -20.10 -9.14
#